data_dfe3e88118304aaac9c9507906865d10
#
_entry.id   dfe3e88118304aaac9c9507906865d10
#
_cell.length_a   1.000
_cell.length_b   1.000
_cell.length_c   1.000
_cell.angle_alpha   90.00
_cell.angle_beta   90.00
_cell.angle_gamma   90.00
#
_symmetry.space_group_name_H-M   'P 1'
#
loop_
_entity.id
_entity.type
_entity.pdbx_description
1 polymer ?
#
loop_
_entity_poly.entity_id
_entity_poly.type
_entity_poly.pdbx_seq_one_letter_code
_entity_poly.pdbx_strand_id
1 'polypeptide(L)'
;TQIPINHEINMTFASALRAVLRQSPDVVMVGEIRDAETAEIAIKASLTGQFILSTLHTNDSIGAITRLADMGVEPFLLSSSLVMTSAQRLCRRICPKCREPQEVPEHLRQKLGLDPDTVVYHGRGCEACGNSGYKGREAVLEVLLLDDEVKDMIVKRASEGQIAAYARKNLQ
;
A
#
# COMPACT_ATOMS: atom_id res chain seq x y z
N THR A 1 -16.95 -13.96 9.14
CA THR A 1 -17.38 -13.21 10.35
C THR A 1 -16.77 -11.83 10.32
N GLN A 2 -17.55 -10.80 10.70
CA GLN A 2 -17.07 -9.42 10.87
C GLN A 2 -17.31 -8.98 12.31
N ILE A 3 -16.33 -8.27 12.87
CA ILE A 3 -16.39 -7.73 14.22
C ILE A 3 -16.24 -6.22 14.14
N PRO A 4 -17.29 -5.45 14.40
CA PRO A 4 -17.18 -3.99 14.45
C PRO A 4 -16.41 -3.57 15.70
N ILE A 5 -15.47 -2.67 15.53
CA ILE A 5 -14.74 -2.06 16.65
C ILE A 5 -15.64 -1.02 17.32
N ASN A 6 -15.69 -1.05 18.65
CA ASN A 6 -16.45 -0.09 19.45
C ASN A 6 -15.67 0.29 20.71
N HIS A 7 -15.12 1.49 20.70
CA HIS A 7 -14.31 2.00 21.82
C HIS A 7 -15.10 2.27 23.09
N GLU A 8 -16.42 2.50 23.00
CA GLU A 8 -17.28 2.75 24.18
C GLU A 8 -17.35 1.53 25.11
N ILE A 9 -17.21 0.33 24.55
CA ILE A 9 -17.19 -0.94 25.29
C ILE A 9 -15.80 -1.57 25.35
N ASN A 10 -14.75 -0.80 25.14
CA ASN A 10 -13.35 -1.25 25.08
C ASN A 10 -13.06 -2.36 24.05
N MET A 11 -13.88 -2.48 23.01
CA MET A 11 -13.61 -3.38 21.90
C MET A 11 -12.67 -2.70 20.91
N THR A 12 -11.38 -2.86 21.11
CA THR A 12 -10.29 -2.34 20.28
C THR A 12 -9.87 -3.36 19.23
N PHE A 13 -9.06 -2.93 18.21
CA PHE A 13 -8.45 -3.86 17.26
C PHE A 13 -7.62 -4.94 17.98
N ALA A 14 -6.82 -4.56 18.96
CA ALA A 14 -5.99 -5.50 19.71
C ALA A 14 -6.84 -6.53 20.48
N SER A 15 -7.88 -6.08 21.20
CA SER A 15 -8.74 -7.00 21.99
C SER A 15 -9.54 -7.95 21.09
N ALA A 16 -10.10 -7.42 19.99
CA ALA A 16 -10.83 -8.22 19.01
C ALA A 16 -9.91 -9.25 18.32
N LEU A 17 -8.73 -8.83 17.89
CA LEU A 17 -7.76 -9.71 17.24
C LEU A 17 -7.35 -10.87 18.15
N ARG A 18 -7.03 -10.62 19.42
CA ARG A 18 -6.74 -11.69 20.39
C ARG A 18 -7.89 -12.71 20.52
N ALA A 19 -9.13 -12.24 20.49
CA ALA A 19 -10.30 -13.12 20.58
C ALA A 19 -10.47 -13.95 19.31
N VAL A 20 -10.29 -13.34 18.12
CA VAL A 20 -10.37 -14.01 16.83
C VAL A 20 -9.30 -15.09 16.68
N LEU A 21 -8.07 -14.80 17.05
CA LEU A 21 -6.94 -15.76 16.95
C LEU A 21 -7.18 -17.04 17.77
N ARG A 22 -7.94 -16.97 18.87
CA ARG A 22 -8.35 -18.15 19.64
C ARG A 22 -9.35 -19.06 18.92
N GLN A 23 -9.92 -18.61 17.82
CA GLN A 23 -10.82 -19.40 16.96
C GLN A 23 -10.08 -20.12 15.83
N SER A 24 -8.75 -20.10 15.86
CA SER A 24 -7.87 -20.74 14.85
C SER A 24 -8.23 -20.40 13.41
N PRO A 25 -8.34 -19.11 13.05
CA PRO A 25 -8.62 -18.71 11.68
C PRO A 25 -7.39 -18.91 10.79
N ASP A 26 -7.59 -19.27 9.52
CA ASP A 26 -6.52 -19.32 8.52
C ASP A 26 -6.16 -17.92 8.02
N VAL A 27 -7.18 -17.07 7.82
CA VAL A 27 -7.03 -15.71 7.27
C VAL A 27 -7.76 -14.72 8.16
N VAL A 28 -7.06 -13.64 8.51
CA VAL A 28 -7.62 -12.53 9.29
C VAL A 28 -7.35 -11.21 8.59
N MET A 29 -8.39 -10.40 8.41
CA MET A 29 -8.25 -9.02 7.97
C MET A 29 -8.43 -8.07 9.17
N VAL A 30 -7.39 -7.35 9.50
CA VAL A 30 -7.42 -6.25 10.47
C VAL A 30 -7.63 -4.97 9.68
N GLY A 31 -8.72 -4.26 9.92
CA GLY A 31 -9.09 -3.09 9.13
C GLY A 31 -7.96 -2.07 9.01
N GLU A 32 -7.26 -1.82 10.11
CA GLU A 32 -6.04 -1.01 10.14
C GLU A 32 -5.20 -1.29 11.39
N ILE A 33 -3.89 -1.04 11.28
CA ILE A 33 -2.95 -1.05 12.40
C ILE A 33 -2.55 0.39 12.69
N ARG A 34 -2.89 0.88 13.89
CA ARG A 34 -2.59 2.25 14.34
C ARG A 34 -1.63 2.32 15.52
N ASP A 35 -1.49 1.23 16.26
CA ASP A 35 -0.77 1.15 17.52
C ASP A 35 0.15 -0.06 17.60
N ALA A 36 1.14 0.05 18.48
CA ALA A 36 2.16 -0.98 18.70
C ALA A 36 1.54 -2.32 19.15
N GLU A 37 0.52 -2.30 20.00
CA GLU A 37 -0.10 -3.50 20.53
C GLU A 37 -0.77 -4.33 19.43
N THR A 38 -1.55 -3.68 18.57
CA THR A 38 -2.19 -4.33 17.42
C THR A 38 -1.14 -4.86 16.43
N ALA A 39 -0.08 -4.07 16.16
CA ALA A 39 1.02 -4.49 15.30
C ALA A 39 1.72 -5.76 15.81
N GLU A 40 2.08 -5.78 17.09
CA GLU A 40 2.75 -6.91 17.73
C GLU A 40 1.90 -8.20 17.66
N ILE A 41 0.59 -8.10 17.95
CA ILE A 41 -0.32 -9.24 17.89
C ILE A 41 -0.44 -9.77 16.46
N ALA A 42 -0.60 -8.88 15.47
CA ALA A 42 -0.73 -9.24 14.06
C ALA A 42 0.53 -9.95 13.54
N ILE A 43 1.71 -9.42 13.86
CA ILE A 43 3.01 -10.01 13.48
C ILE A 43 3.19 -11.38 14.15
N LYS A 44 2.92 -11.52 15.45
CA LYS A 44 3.01 -12.81 16.13
C LYS A 44 2.05 -13.84 15.56
N ALA A 45 0.84 -13.43 15.20
CA ALA A 45 -0.12 -14.31 14.55
C ALA A 45 0.38 -14.80 13.19
N SER A 46 0.95 -13.91 12.37
CA SER A 46 1.50 -14.31 11.07
C SER A 46 2.65 -15.32 11.20
N LEU A 47 3.51 -15.17 12.20
CA LEU A 47 4.60 -16.11 12.50
C LEU A 47 4.11 -17.48 12.98
N THR A 48 2.88 -17.56 13.50
CA THR A 48 2.25 -18.83 13.93
C THR A 48 1.34 -19.44 12.87
N GLY A 49 1.40 -18.93 11.62
CA GLY A 49 0.82 -19.56 10.44
C GLY A 49 -0.47 -18.93 9.94
N GLN A 50 -1.01 -17.89 10.61
CA GLN A 50 -2.18 -17.18 10.10
C GLN A 50 -1.80 -16.19 8.98
N PHE A 51 -2.59 -16.14 7.92
CA PHE A 51 -2.44 -15.12 6.89
C PHE A 51 -3.12 -13.82 7.30
N ILE A 52 -2.33 -12.79 7.59
CA ILE A 52 -2.83 -11.50 8.08
C ILE A 52 -2.83 -10.47 6.96
N LEU A 53 -3.98 -9.86 6.74
CA LEU A 53 -4.15 -8.70 5.87
C LEU A 53 -4.46 -7.47 6.72
N SER A 54 -3.82 -6.35 6.43
CA SER A 54 -4.11 -5.10 7.14
C SER A 54 -3.82 -3.87 6.27
N THR A 55 -4.23 -2.70 6.75
CA THR A 55 -3.88 -1.41 6.16
C THR A 55 -3.06 -0.57 7.13
N LEU A 56 -2.23 0.28 6.57
CA LEU A 56 -1.44 1.29 7.27
C LEU A 56 -1.63 2.64 6.58
N HIS A 57 -1.55 3.73 7.33
CA HIS A 57 -1.56 5.08 6.76
C HIS A 57 -0.14 5.49 6.37
N THR A 58 0.33 5.03 5.21
CA THR A 58 1.63 5.37 4.64
C THR A 58 1.48 5.91 3.22
N ASN A 59 2.50 6.63 2.75
CA ASN A 59 2.47 7.26 1.43
C ASN A 59 2.87 6.31 0.30
N ASP A 60 3.71 5.34 0.59
CA ASP A 60 4.28 4.36 -0.34
C ASP A 60 4.43 2.99 0.33
N SER A 61 4.81 2.00 -0.45
CA SER A 61 4.93 0.61 0.01
C SER A 61 6.09 0.40 0.98
N ILE A 62 7.19 1.15 0.83
CA ILE A 62 8.38 1.03 1.69
C ILE A 62 8.11 1.67 3.05
N GLY A 63 7.43 2.82 3.08
CA GLY A 63 7.03 3.49 4.31
C GLY A 63 6.18 2.62 5.24
N ALA A 64 5.51 1.58 4.73
CA ALA A 64 4.81 0.61 5.57
C ALA A 64 5.78 -0.16 6.48
N ILE A 65 6.97 -0.52 5.99
CA ILE A 65 8.00 -1.22 6.76
C ILE A 65 8.53 -0.31 7.88
N THR A 66 8.90 0.91 7.52
CA THR A 66 9.38 1.92 8.47
C THR A 66 8.32 2.20 9.53
N ARG A 67 7.06 2.35 9.13
CA ARG A 67 5.96 2.62 10.06
C ARG A 67 5.78 1.52 11.09
N LEU A 68 5.88 0.25 10.69
CA LEU A 68 5.82 -0.88 11.62
C LEU A 68 7.04 -0.92 12.56
N ALA A 69 8.24 -0.60 12.04
CA ALA A 69 9.44 -0.50 12.87
C ALA A 69 9.31 0.64 13.90
N ASP A 70 8.78 1.80 13.52
CA ASP A 70 8.52 2.94 14.40
C ASP A 70 7.48 2.62 15.48
N MET A 71 6.55 1.70 15.22
CA MET A 71 5.62 1.16 16.21
C MET A 71 6.29 0.18 17.19
N GLY A 72 7.61 -0.08 17.05
CA GLY A 72 8.37 -0.94 17.95
C GLY A 72 8.46 -2.41 17.51
N VAL A 73 8.02 -2.75 16.30
CA VAL A 73 8.21 -4.11 15.78
C VAL A 73 9.67 -4.32 15.40
N GLU A 74 10.28 -5.35 15.96
CA GLU A 74 11.69 -5.67 15.69
C GLU A 74 11.93 -6.03 14.22
N PRO A 75 13.00 -5.54 13.58
CA PRO A 75 13.28 -5.76 12.16
C PRO A 75 13.32 -7.23 11.74
N PHE A 76 13.83 -8.14 12.57
CA PHE A 76 13.86 -9.55 12.25
C PHE A 76 12.45 -10.18 12.20
N LEU A 77 11.51 -9.68 13.02
CA LEU A 77 10.11 -10.12 12.99
C LEU A 77 9.41 -9.59 11.71
N LEU A 78 9.71 -8.36 11.32
CA LEU A 78 9.20 -7.79 10.05
C LEU A 78 9.68 -8.60 8.86
N SER A 79 10.99 -8.87 8.78
CA SER A 79 11.57 -9.65 7.67
C SER A 79 11.02 -11.09 7.58
N SER A 80 10.66 -11.69 8.72
CA SER A 80 10.13 -13.05 8.77
C SER A 80 8.64 -13.14 8.52
N SER A 81 7.88 -12.07 8.76
CA SER A 81 6.41 -12.06 8.71
C SER A 81 5.84 -11.39 7.48
N LEU A 82 6.49 -10.32 6.97
CA LEU A 82 6.00 -9.59 5.82
C LEU A 82 6.30 -10.35 4.52
N VAL A 83 5.28 -10.50 3.69
CA VAL A 83 5.38 -11.09 2.35
C VAL A 83 5.33 -10.00 1.28
N MET A 84 4.46 -9.02 1.48
CA MET A 84 4.22 -7.96 0.52
C MET A 84 3.72 -6.70 1.23
N THR A 85 4.16 -5.56 0.75
CA THR A 85 3.54 -4.27 1.05
C THR A 85 3.06 -3.61 -0.24
N SER A 86 1.95 -2.88 -0.17
CA SER A 86 1.45 -2.14 -1.33
C SER A 86 0.90 -0.79 -0.92
N ALA A 87 1.10 0.21 -1.77
CA ALA A 87 0.50 1.52 -1.65
C ALA A 87 -0.44 1.76 -2.83
N GLN A 88 -1.57 2.42 -2.55
CA GLN A 88 -2.59 2.70 -3.54
C GLN A 88 -2.88 4.19 -3.63
N ARG A 89 -2.95 4.70 -4.87
CA ARG A 89 -3.42 6.06 -5.17
C ARG A 89 -4.58 5.98 -6.13
N LEU A 90 -5.60 6.80 -5.88
CA LEU A 90 -6.72 6.93 -6.79
C LEU A 90 -6.51 8.13 -7.70
N CYS A 91 -6.37 7.88 -9.00
CA CYS A 91 -6.30 8.89 -10.04
C CYS A 91 -7.67 9.11 -10.66
N ARG A 92 -7.95 10.34 -11.08
CA ARG A 92 -9.16 10.64 -11.86
C ARG A 92 -9.02 10.03 -13.24
N ARG A 93 -10.05 9.35 -13.71
CA ARG A 93 -10.10 8.77 -15.05
C ARG A 93 -10.59 9.80 -16.04
N ILE A 94 -9.90 9.98 -17.16
CA ILE A 94 -10.34 10.88 -18.24
C ILE A 94 -11.69 10.40 -18.78
N CYS A 95 -12.61 11.33 -19.00
CA CYS A 95 -13.93 11.01 -19.52
C CYS A 95 -13.83 10.47 -20.95
N PRO A 96 -14.31 9.23 -21.23
CA PRO A 96 -14.19 8.62 -22.54
C PRO A 96 -14.97 9.35 -23.64
N LYS A 97 -15.99 10.15 -23.26
CA LYS A 97 -16.83 10.90 -24.22
C LYS A 97 -16.23 12.22 -24.71
N CYS A 98 -15.25 12.77 -23.98
CA CYS A 98 -14.61 14.04 -24.35
C CYS A 98 -13.08 13.96 -24.27
N ARG A 99 -12.55 12.75 -24.32
CA ARG A 99 -11.11 12.50 -24.39
C ARG A 99 -10.58 12.94 -25.73
N GLU A 100 -9.56 13.77 -25.74
CA GLU A 100 -8.85 14.19 -26.94
C GLU A 100 -7.34 14.20 -26.71
N PRO A 101 -6.53 14.01 -27.78
CA PRO A 101 -5.08 14.08 -27.66
C PRO A 101 -4.62 15.44 -27.16
N GLN A 102 -3.56 15.43 -26.36
CA GLN A 102 -2.91 16.64 -25.84
C GLN A 102 -1.44 16.65 -26.25
N GLU A 103 -1.01 17.74 -26.80
CA GLU A 103 0.41 17.98 -27.03
C GLU A 103 1.11 18.19 -25.71
N VAL A 104 2.21 17.48 -25.51
CA VAL A 104 3.07 17.57 -24.33
C VAL A 104 4.40 18.15 -24.76
N PRO A 105 4.85 19.27 -24.17
CA PRO A 105 6.14 19.86 -24.46
C PRO A 105 7.29 18.85 -24.30
N GLU A 106 8.28 18.91 -25.19
CA GLU A 106 9.38 17.94 -25.24
C GLU A 106 10.12 17.79 -23.90
N HIS A 107 10.38 18.89 -23.20
CA HIS A 107 11.03 18.85 -21.88
C HIS A 107 10.23 18.08 -20.82
N LEU A 108 8.88 18.06 -20.92
CA LEU A 108 8.04 17.27 -20.03
C LEU A 108 7.99 15.81 -20.46
N ARG A 109 8.00 15.53 -21.78
CA ARG A 109 8.09 14.15 -22.28
C ARG A 109 9.35 13.46 -21.75
N GLN A 110 10.49 14.14 -21.87
CA GLN A 110 11.78 13.63 -21.39
C GLN A 110 11.77 13.43 -19.86
N LYS A 111 11.25 14.41 -19.12
CA LYS A 111 11.16 14.31 -17.65
C LYS A 111 10.28 13.15 -17.18
N LEU A 112 9.22 12.84 -17.93
CA LEU A 112 8.28 11.75 -17.64
C LEU A 112 8.70 10.42 -18.23
N GLY A 113 9.79 10.37 -19.02
CA GLY A 113 10.27 9.16 -19.69
C GLY A 113 9.27 8.62 -20.72
N LEU A 114 8.49 9.50 -21.37
CA LEU A 114 7.50 9.10 -22.36
C LEU A 114 8.19 8.79 -23.71
N ASP A 115 7.84 7.65 -24.29
CA ASP A 115 8.25 7.34 -25.65
C ASP A 115 7.76 8.40 -26.65
N PRO A 116 8.50 8.69 -27.72
CA PRO A 116 8.12 9.68 -28.72
C PRO A 116 6.71 9.46 -29.28
N ASP A 117 6.31 8.21 -29.47
CA ASP A 117 5.02 7.83 -30.04
C ASP A 117 3.88 7.76 -29.02
N THR A 118 4.17 7.99 -27.72
CA THR A 118 3.13 7.95 -26.68
C THR A 118 2.17 9.13 -26.85
N VAL A 119 0.90 8.81 -27.11
CA VAL A 119 -0.18 9.81 -27.18
C VAL A 119 -0.72 10.05 -25.77
N VAL A 120 -0.59 11.28 -25.30
CA VAL A 120 -1.18 11.74 -24.05
C VAL A 120 -2.56 12.32 -24.30
N TYR A 121 -3.47 12.18 -23.38
CA TYR A 121 -4.84 12.63 -23.51
C TYR A 121 -5.25 13.54 -22.37
N HIS A 122 -6.21 14.44 -22.65
CA HIS A 122 -6.94 15.20 -21.65
C HIS A 122 -8.44 15.12 -21.88
N GLY A 123 -9.24 15.54 -20.92
CA GLY A 123 -10.69 15.64 -21.08
C GLY A 123 -11.10 17.09 -21.30
N ARG A 124 -11.66 17.41 -22.48
CA ARG A 124 -12.14 18.75 -22.81
C ARG A 124 -13.26 19.23 -21.89
N GLY A 125 -14.03 18.31 -21.33
CA GLY A 125 -15.27 18.59 -20.63
C GLY A 125 -16.49 18.36 -21.53
N CYS A 126 -17.52 17.76 -20.98
CA CYS A 126 -18.81 17.56 -21.65
C CYS A 126 -19.91 17.35 -20.59
N GLU A 127 -21.17 17.34 -21.04
CA GLU A 127 -22.32 17.13 -20.17
C GLU A 127 -22.22 15.81 -19.37
N ALA A 128 -21.73 14.72 -20.00
CA ALA A 128 -21.61 13.40 -19.36
C ALA A 128 -20.64 13.35 -18.17
N CYS A 129 -19.73 14.30 -18.06
CA CYS A 129 -18.79 14.44 -16.94
C CYS A 129 -19.01 15.74 -16.14
N GLY A 130 -20.13 16.46 -16.35
CA GLY A 130 -20.39 17.73 -15.69
C GLY A 130 -19.33 18.78 -16.01
N ASN A 131 -18.82 18.79 -17.23
CA ASN A 131 -17.76 19.67 -17.75
C ASN A 131 -16.41 19.57 -17.04
N SER A 132 -16.21 18.54 -16.19
CA SER A 132 -14.95 18.36 -15.45
C SER A 132 -13.81 17.75 -16.27
N GLY A 133 -14.11 17.13 -17.43
CA GLY A 133 -13.17 16.34 -18.22
C GLY A 133 -12.86 14.96 -17.64
N TYR A 134 -13.37 14.61 -16.43
CA TYR A 134 -13.09 13.36 -15.73
C TYR A 134 -14.37 12.62 -15.35
N LYS A 135 -14.33 11.28 -15.39
CA LYS A 135 -15.45 10.44 -14.97
C LYS A 135 -14.95 9.14 -14.35
N GLY A 136 -15.17 9.00 -13.05
CA GLY A 136 -14.69 7.88 -12.26
C GLY A 136 -13.24 8.03 -11.81
N ARG A 137 -12.75 6.99 -11.15
CA ARG A 137 -11.39 6.90 -10.60
C ARG A 137 -10.79 5.55 -10.96
N GLU A 138 -9.48 5.51 -11.03
CA GLU A 138 -8.69 4.31 -11.27
C GLU A 138 -7.59 4.21 -10.21
N ALA A 139 -7.31 3.01 -9.76
CA ALA A 139 -6.26 2.78 -8.79
C ALA A 139 -4.92 2.58 -9.49
N VAL A 140 -3.90 3.29 -9.02
CA VAL A 140 -2.50 3.01 -9.32
C VAL A 140 -1.91 2.36 -8.07
N LEU A 141 -1.29 1.21 -8.25
CA LEU A 141 -0.70 0.43 -7.17
C LEU A 141 0.82 0.45 -7.29
N GLU A 142 1.48 0.68 -6.18
CA GLU A 142 2.88 0.38 -5.97
C GLU A 142 2.95 -0.88 -5.15
N VAL A 143 3.67 -1.88 -5.59
CA VAL A 143 3.77 -3.19 -4.93
C VAL A 143 5.23 -3.50 -4.66
N LEU A 144 5.55 -3.81 -3.41
CA LEU A 144 6.85 -4.32 -2.98
C LEU A 144 6.68 -5.74 -2.46
N LEU A 145 7.20 -6.70 -3.21
CA LEU A 145 7.38 -8.07 -2.71
C LEU A 145 8.67 -8.12 -1.87
N LEU A 146 8.60 -8.75 -0.72
CA LEU A 146 9.77 -8.89 0.15
C LEU A 146 10.54 -10.15 -0.22
N ASP A 147 11.46 -10.01 -1.17
CA ASP A 147 12.46 -11.04 -1.46
C ASP A 147 13.54 -11.12 -0.37
N ASP A 148 14.45 -12.06 -0.51
CA ASP A 148 15.47 -12.30 0.52
C ASP A 148 16.41 -11.10 0.70
N GLU A 149 16.69 -10.34 -0.37
CA GLU A 149 17.54 -9.16 -0.29
C GLU A 149 16.84 -8.01 0.44
N VAL A 150 15.54 -7.75 0.14
CA VAL A 150 14.75 -6.76 0.87
C VAL A 150 14.64 -7.13 2.35
N LYS A 151 14.43 -8.42 2.66
CA LYS A 151 14.41 -8.92 4.05
C LYS A 151 15.73 -8.67 4.78
N ASP A 152 16.84 -8.93 4.10
CA ASP A 152 18.19 -8.68 4.63
C ASP A 152 18.43 -7.19 4.88
N MET A 153 17.96 -6.33 3.95
CA MET A 153 18.04 -4.87 4.11
C MET A 153 17.22 -4.39 5.32
N ILE A 154 16.04 -4.98 5.57
CA ILE A 154 15.23 -4.67 6.75
C ILE A 154 15.98 -5.03 8.04
N VAL A 155 16.55 -6.23 8.12
CA VAL A 155 17.34 -6.68 9.30
C VAL A 155 18.53 -5.77 9.55
N LYS A 156 19.22 -5.35 8.50
CA LYS A 156 20.36 -4.41 8.55
C LYS A 156 19.95 -2.95 8.80
N ARG A 157 18.65 -2.68 8.94
CA ARG A 157 18.09 -1.32 9.12
C ARG A 157 18.51 -0.37 8.00
N ALA A 158 18.51 -0.85 6.75
CA ALA A 158 18.79 -0.03 5.60
C ALA A 158 17.78 1.13 5.47
N SER A 159 18.21 2.26 4.94
CA SER A 159 17.34 3.41 4.73
C SER A 159 16.27 3.12 3.65
N GLU A 160 15.13 3.80 3.73
CA GLU A 160 14.08 3.73 2.71
C GLU A 160 14.62 3.99 1.30
N GLY A 161 15.57 4.93 1.16
CA GLY A 161 16.21 5.24 -0.12
C GLY A 161 17.01 4.07 -0.70
N GLN A 162 17.66 3.27 0.15
CA GLN A 162 18.39 2.07 -0.28
C GLN A 162 17.43 0.98 -0.74
N ILE A 163 16.37 0.71 0.02
CA ILE A 163 15.32 -0.25 -0.36
C ILE A 163 14.65 0.20 -1.66
N ALA A 164 14.31 1.49 -1.78
CA ALA A 164 13.71 2.04 -2.99
C ALA A 164 14.63 1.89 -4.23
N ALA A 165 15.91 2.13 -4.07
CA ALA A 165 16.89 1.98 -5.16
C ALA A 165 16.99 0.52 -5.63
N TYR A 166 17.00 -0.42 -4.69
CA TYR A 166 16.98 -1.85 -5.00
C TYR A 166 15.67 -2.26 -5.69
N ALA A 167 14.54 -1.87 -5.12
CA ALA A 167 13.21 -2.22 -5.64
C ALA A 167 13.01 -1.74 -7.08
N ARG A 168 13.36 -0.48 -7.39
CA ARG A 168 13.26 0.07 -8.76
C ARG A 168 14.13 -0.65 -9.79
N LYS A 169 15.22 -1.25 -9.36
CA LYS A 169 16.17 -1.94 -10.25
C LYS A 169 15.80 -3.41 -10.48
N ASN A 170 15.22 -4.08 -9.48
CA ASN A 170 15.13 -5.54 -9.45
C ASN A 170 13.68 -6.05 -9.33
N LEU A 171 12.75 -5.21 -8.87
CA LEU A 171 11.34 -5.55 -8.72
C LEU A 171 10.52 -4.70 -9.71
N GLN A 172 9.91 -5.34 -10.68
CA GLN A 172 9.03 -4.71 -11.69
C GLN A 172 7.56 -4.99 -11.37
#